data_5f4589def96ea415e0cf7708539b5ebd
#
_entry.id   5f4589def96ea415e0cf7708539b5ebd
#
_cell.length_a   1.000
_cell.length_b   1.000
_cell.length_c   1.000
_cell.angle_alpha   90.00
_cell.angle_beta   90.00
_cell.angle_gamma   90.00
#
_symmetry.space_group_name_H-M   'P 1'
#
loop_
_entity.id
_entity.type
_entity.pdbx_description
1 polymer ?
#
loop_
_entity_poly.entity_id
_entity_poly.type
_entity_poly.pdbx_seq_one_letter_code
_entity_poly.pdbx_strand_id
1 'polypeptide(L)'
;MVDLRKKFDFGTFLRNNAVTVMFIALCIVCLYFSGLTVPYVMYELFGRLSRNAFIVLALILPIVAGMGINFAVTIGAMAAQVSALWVIEWGISGMAGFCLAMAMTVPLAAFFGYLIGNLLNKMKGQEMIGGLILGYFANGLYQLLFLFIFGNLIPLNAPGLVIKGSTGVANTIDLSTERGFKYALDDLWRVDFGTGLYILCGILALIAIVNFLRKKQDVKKTGITVGVSVALCLIYQLPFVKALFAMVSIPMVTFALVGLLCVFNNALMRTRLGQQFRAVGQNRTVANVSGINVDKVRVIAIVISTVLAGWGQLIFVQNMGSFQTYGAHEQVGLYAGAAILVGGASIKKATNTQAIVGCVLFHLLFILAPTAGKNLFGDAAIGEYFRVFISYGVIALALVMHAWSGVSKKKKPANN
;
A
#
# COMPACT_ATOMS: atom_id res chain seq x y z
N MET A 1 19.43 -2.39 -39.68
CA MET A 1 20.00 -1.56 -38.60
C MET A 1 18.92 -0.58 -38.16
N VAL A 2 18.15 -0.91 -37.14
CA VAL A 2 17.12 -0.01 -36.59
C VAL A 2 17.80 0.85 -35.54
N ASP A 3 17.81 2.15 -35.77
CA ASP A 3 18.46 3.17 -34.93
C ASP A 3 17.74 3.27 -33.59
N LEU A 4 18.30 2.63 -32.56
CA LEU A 4 17.77 2.52 -31.18
C LEU A 4 18.11 3.75 -30.30
N ARG A 5 18.34 4.91 -30.85
CA ARG A 5 18.41 6.17 -30.14
C ARG A 5 17.01 6.78 -30.01
N LYS A 6 16.14 6.22 -29.18
CA LYS A 6 14.99 6.98 -28.69
C LYS A 6 15.55 8.17 -27.90
N LYS A 7 15.59 9.35 -28.54
CA LYS A 7 15.81 10.61 -27.84
C LYS A 7 14.82 10.68 -26.68
N PHE A 8 15.33 10.90 -25.47
CA PHE A 8 14.51 11.11 -24.27
C PHE A 8 13.66 12.37 -24.51
N ASP A 9 12.38 12.17 -24.83
CA ASP A 9 11.43 13.27 -25.01
C ASP A 9 10.89 13.67 -23.64
N PHE A 10 11.46 14.76 -23.12
CA PHE A 10 11.11 15.32 -21.82
C PHE A 10 9.62 15.71 -21.73
N GLY A 11 9.02 16.21 -22.81
CA GLY A 11 7.60 16.55 -22.85
C GLY A 11 6.69 15.32 -22.73
N THR A 12 7.06 14.23 -23.40
CA THR A 12 6.33 12.95 -23.28
C THR A 12 6.53 12.32 -21.90
N PHE A 13 7.71 12.44 -21.30
CA PHE A 13 7.96 11.98 -19.93
C PHE A 13 7.11 12.75 -18.92
N LEU A 14 7.08 14.09 -18.97
CA LEU A 14 6.25 14.94 -18.09
C LEU A 14 4.78 14.60 -18.23
N ARG A 15 4.27 14.46 -19.46
CA ARG A 15 2.86 14.13 -19.70
C ARG A 15 2.47 12.76 -19.16
N ASN A 16 3.36 11.77 -19.25
CA ASN A 16 3.10 10.42 -18.77
C ASN A 16 3.20 10.27 -17.24
N ASN A 17 3.96 11.16 -16.59
CA ASN A 17 4.18 11.17 -15.14
C ASN A 17 3.72 12.46 -14.46
N ALA A 18 2.78 13.18 -15.07
CA ALA A 18 2.37 14.52 -14.62
C ALA A 18 1.92 14.55 -13.16
N VAL A 19 1.16 13.54 -12.70
CA VAL A 19 0.72 13.44 -11.30
C VAL A 19 1.91 13.29 -10.36
N THR A 20 2.83 12.38 -10.67
CA THR A 20 4.03 12.15 -9.85
C THR A 20 4.92 13.39 -9.77
N VAL A 21 5.14 14.08 -10.91
CA VAL A 21 5.95 15.30 -10.96
C VAL A 21 5.28 16.43 -10.16
N MET A 22 3.97 16.60 -10.30
CA MET A 22 3.21 17.57 -9.51
C MET A 22 3.35 17.29 -8.00
N PHE A 23 3.28 16.01 -7.59
CA PHE A 23 3.45 15.63 -6.20
C PHE A 23 4.85 15.90 -5.67
N ILE A 24 5.88 15.62 -6.47
CA ILE A 24 7.26 15.98 -6.10
C ILE A 24 7.37 17.49 -5.87
N ALA A 25 6.84 18.29 -6.78
CA ALA A 25 6.84 19.76 -6.64
C ALA A 25 6.10 20.20 -5.37
N LEU A 26 4.92 19.62 -5.12
CA LEU A 26 4.12 19.93 -3.93
C LEU A 26 4.85 19.52 -2.63
N CYS A 27 5.51 18.37 -2.59
CA CYS A 27 6.32 17.94 -1.45
C CYS A 27 7.48 18.91 -1.17
N ILE A 28 8.16 19.43 -2.22
CA ILE A 28 9.24 20.41 -2.08
C ILE A 28 8.70 21.70 -1.48
N VAL A 29 7.58 22.20 -1.99
CA VAL A 29 6.92 23.40 -1.48
C VAL A 29 6.49 23.21 -0.02
N CYS A 30 5.80 22.12 0.29
CA CYS A 30 5.38 21.81 1.65
C CYS A 30 6.56 21.62 2.61
N LEU A 31 7.68 21.05 2.15
CA LEU A 31 8.89 20.90 2.97
C LEU A 31 9.44 22.27 3.39
N TYR A 32 9.49 23.21 2.45
CA TYR A 32 9.94 24.58 2.73
C TYR A 32 9.03 25.28 3.77
N PHE A 33 7.72 25.22 3.58
CA PHE A 33 6.77 25.88 4.48
C PHE A 33 6.50 25.13 5.79
N SER A 34 6.78 23.85 5.86
CA SER A 34 6.54 23.05 7.09
C SER A 34 7.44 23.45 8.24
N GLY A 35 8.67 23.92 7.95
CA GLY A 35 9.69 24.18 8.98
C GLY A 35 10.15 22.93 9.75
N LEU A 36 9.72 21.74 9.33
CA LEU A 36 10.11 20.48 9.97
C LEU A 36 11.58 20.16 9.66
N THR A 37 12.27 19.62 10.64
CA THR A 37 13.64 19.16 10.45
C THR A 37 13.68 17.90 9.57
N VAL A 38 14.64 17.83 8.65
CA VAL A 38 14.76 16.67 7.74
C VAL A 38 14.93 15.34 8.50
N PRO A 39 15.71 15.24 9.60
CA PRO A 39 15.78 14.02 10.41
C PRO A 39 14.41 13.52 10.90
N TYR A 40 13.56 14.43 11.39
CA TYR A 40 12.21 14.10 11.82
C TYR A 40 11.34 13.60 10.66
N VAL A 41 11.40 14.28 9.51
CA VAL A 41 10.66 13.87 8.31
C VAL A 41 11.09 12.49 7.84
N MET A 42 12.39 12.18 7.87
CA MET A 42 12.89 10.84 7.52
C MET A 42 12.42 9.78 8.51
N TYR A 43 12.50 10.04 9.81
CA TYR A 43 12.01 9.15 10.85
C TYR A 43 10.53 8.79 10.63
N GLU A 44 9.66 9.80 10.50
CA GLU A 44 8.23 9.61 10.26
C GLU A 44 7.95 8.89 8.93
N LEU A 45 8.69 9.23 7.86
CA LEU A 45 8.51 8.62 6.55
C LEU A 45 8.81 7.13 6.57
N PHE A 46 9.94 6.71 7.16
CA PHE A 46 10.28 5.29 7.25
C PHE A 46 9.29 4.52 8.12
N GLY A 47 8.81 5.10 9.23
CA GLY A 47 7.74 4.53 10.04
C GLY A 47 6.42 4.36 9.26
N ARG A 48 6.05 5.35 8.43
CA ARG A 48 4.85 5.25 7.58
C ARG A 48 5.01 4.26 6.42
N LEU A 49 6.21 4.17 5.85
CA LEU A 49 6.50 3.19 4.81
C LEU A 49 6.40 1.75 5.31
N SER A 50 6.96 1.45 6.48
CA SER A 50 6.92 0.10 7.05
C SER A 50 5.48 -0.39 7.24
N ARG A 51 4.55 0.46 7.65
CA ARG A 51 3.16 0.08 7.92
C ARG A 51 2.22 0.14 6.72
N ASN A 52 2.49 0.99 5.70
CA ASN A 52 1.54 1.22 4.61
C ASN A 52 1.94 0.62 3.25
N ALA A 53 3.24 0.40 2.99
CA ALA A 53 3.70 -0.06 1.68
C ALA A 53 3.10 -1.41 1.28
N PHE A 54 2.86 -2.30 2.24
CA PHE A 54 2.29 -3.63 1.99
C PHE A 54 0.87 -3.53 1.41
N ILE A 55 0.02 -2.66 1.97
CA ILE A 55 -1.37 -2.47 1.49
C ILE A 55 -1.39 -1.86 0.09
N VAL A 56 -0.52 -0.88 -0.19
CA VAL A 56 -0.43 -0.26 -1.52
C VAL A 56 -0.04 -1.29 -2.58
N LEU A 57 0.88 -2.20 -2.27
CA LEU A 57 1.29 -3.30 -3.16
C LEU A 57 0.15 -4.32 -3.41
N ALA A 58 -0.76 -4.52 -2.46
CA ALA A 58 -1.90 -5.41 -2.60
C ALA A 58 -2.90 -4.97 -3.68
N LEU A 59 -2.91 -3.67 -4.05
CA LEU A 59 -3.79 -3.13 -5.09
C LEU A 59 -3.33 -3.43 -6.52
N ILE A 60 -2.09 -3.89 -6.73
CA ILE A 60 -1.53 -4.13 -8.07
C ILE A 60 -2.33 -5.18 -8.84
N LEU A 61 -2.72 -6.27 -8.17
CA LEU A 61 -3.37 -7.41 -8.81
C LEU A 61 -4.73 -7.05 -9.43
N PRO A 62 -5.69 -6.42 -8.70
CA PRO A 62 -6.95 -5.98 -9.29
C PRO A 62 -6.79 -4.99 -10.43
N ILE A 63 -5.84 -4.06 -10.31
CA ILE A 63 -5.55 -3.09 -11.38
C ILE A 63 -5.09 -3.81 -12.65
N VAL A 64 -4.15 -4.75 -12.54
CA VAL A 64 -3.65 -5.51 -13.69
C VAL A 64 -4.72 -6.42 -14.27
N ALA A 65 -5.64 -6.95 -13.44
CA ALA A 65 -6.80 -7.74 -13.89
C ALA A 65 -7.93 -6.89 -14.50
N GLY A 66 -7.75 -5.57 -14.64
CA GLY A 66 -8.69 -4.66 -15.29
C GLY A 66 -9.93 -4.32 -14.47
N MET A 67 -9.86 -4.45 -13.15
CA MET A 67 -10.93 -4.04 -12.23
C MET A 67 -10.72 -2.62 -11.68
N GLY A 68 -9.63 -1.97 -12.04
CA GLY A 68 -9.24 -0.68 -11.48
C GLY A 68 -8.76 -0.80 -10.04
N ILE A 69 -8.84 0.32 -9.30
CA ILE A 69 -8.47 0.35 -7.89
C ILE A 69 -9.56 -0.35 -7.09
N ASN A 70 -9.16 -1.37 -6.32
CA ASN A 70 -10.07 -2.09 -5.45
C ASN A 70 -10.25 -1.32 -4.13
N PHE A 71 -11.25 -0.46 -4.03
CA PHE A 71 -11.58 0.22 -2.78
C PHE A 71 -12.19 -0.70 -1.72
N ALA A 72 -12.70 -1.87 -2.12
CA ALA A 72 -13.22 -2.86 -1.18
C ALA A 72 -12.12 -3.61 -0.38
N VAL A 73 -10.84 -3.25 -0.55
CA VAL A 73 -9.74 -3.74 0.33
C VAL A 73 -9.93 -3.36 1.81
N THR A 74 -10.74 -2.34 2.11
CA THR A 74 -11.24 -2.03 3.47
C THR A 74 -11.87 -3.23 4.14
N ILE A 75 -12.56 -4.10 3.40
CA ILE A 75 -13.19 -5.31 3.95
C ILE A 75 -12.12 -6.33 4.37
N GLY A 76 -11.01 -6.41 3.65
CA GLY A 76 -9.84 -7.18 4.09
C GLY A 76 -9.25 -6.64 5.40
N ALA A 77 -9.18 -5.32 5.53
CA ALA A 77 -8.75 -4.67 6.77
C ALA A 77 -9.72 -4.94 7.94
N MET A 78 -11.02 -4.94 7.70
CA MET A 78 -12.05 -5.32 8.70
C MET A 78 -11.87 -6.79 9.15
N ALA A 79 -11.66 -7.70 8.21
CA ALA A 79 -11.41 -9.12 8.52
C ALA A 79 -10.17 -9.29 9.41
N ALA A 80 -9.14 -8.50 9.18
CA ALA A 80 -7.94 -8.48 10.01
C ALA A 80 -8.21 -7.98 11.43
N GLN A 81 -9.02 -6.94 11.58
CA GLN A 81 -9.39 -6.41 12.91
C GLN A 81 -10.28 -7.39 13.69
N VAL A 82 -11.19 -8.11 13.02
CA VAL A 82 -11.95 -9.19 13.64
C VAL A 82 -11.00 -10.29 14.13
N SER A 83 -10.04 -10.70 13.30
CA SER A 83 -9.04 -11.70 13.69
C SER A 83 -8.17 -11.24 14.86
N ALA A 84 -7.75 -9.98 14.87
CA ALA A 84 -7.00 -9.38 15.96
C ALA A 84 -7.80 -9.38 17.28
N LEU A 85 -9.09 -9.01 17.24
CA LEU A 85 -9.97 -9.04 18.41
C LEU A 85 -10.00 -10.44 19.06
N TRP A 86 -10.22 -11.48 18.26
CA TRP A 86 -10.32 -12.85 18.77
C TRP A 86 -9.00 -13.37 19.34
N VAL A 87 -7.87 -13.01 18.74
CA VAL A 87 -6.55 -13.38 19.25
C VAL A 87 -6.30 -12.76 20.63
N ILE A 88 -6.70 -11.50 20.80
CA ILE A 88 -6.61 -10.81 22.11
C ILE A 88 -7.56 -11.43 23.12
N GLU A 89 -8.79 -11.76 22.72
CA GLU A 89 -9.75 -12.45 23.58
C GLU A 89 -9.21 -13.78 24.10
N TRP A 90 -8.56 -14.56 23.24
CA TRP A 90 -7.93 -15.84 23.62
C TRP A 90 -6.64 -15.67 24.40
N GLY A 91 -6.11 -14.46 24.54
CA GLY A 91 -4.91 -14.18 25.30
C GLY A 91 -3.61 -14.67 24.65
N ILE A 92 -3.61 -14.88 23.33
CA ILE A 92 -2.42 -15.30 22.58
C ILE A 92 -1.65 -14.05 22.14
N SER A 93 -0.53 -13.76 22.84
CA SER A 93 0.22 -12.52 22.66
C SER A 93 1.46 -12.66 21.76
N GLY A 94 2.09 -11.52 21.47
CA GLY A 94 3.36 -11.45 20.77
C GLY A 94 3.32 -12.02 19.33
N MET A 95 4.43 -12.64 18.92
CA MET A 95 4.54 -13.17 17.55
C MET A 95 3.58 -14.34 17.27
N ALA A 96 3.28 -15.16 18.26
CA ALA A 96 2.31 -16.26 18.11
C ALA A 96 0.91 -15.70 17.84
N GLY A 97 0.49 -14.66 18.58
CA GLY A 97 -0.77 -13.97 18.35
C GLY A 97 -0.83 -13.30 16.97
N PHE A 98 0.23 -12.63 16.56
CA PHE A 98 0.32 -12.01 15.24
C PHE A 98 0.19 -13.05 14.11
N CYS A 99 0.91 -14.17 14.19
CA CYS A 99 0.83 -15.24 13.20
C CYS A 99 -0.57 -15.87 13.16
N LEU A 100 -1.20 -16.10 14.33
CA LEU A 100 -2.56 -16.62 14.40
C LEU A 100 -3.56 -15.64 13.80
N ALA A 101 -3.44 -14.34 14.07
CA ALA A 101 -4.28 -13.30 13.46
C ALA A 101 -4.12 -13.31 11.93
N MET A 102 -2.88 -13.42 11.41
CA MET A 102 -2.64 -13.56 9.97
C MET A 102 -3.32 -14.81 9.40
N ALA A 103 -3.20 -15.95 10.06
CA ALA A 103 -3.82 -17.22 9.62
C ALA A 103 -5.35 -17.12 9.61
N MET A 104 -5.98 -16.55 10.65
CA MET A 104 -7.42 -16.35 10.75
C MET A 104 -7.95 -15.33 9.72
N THR A 105 -7.15 -14.33 9.40
CA THR A 105 -7.52 -13.34 8.38
C THR A 105 -7.69 -13.96 7.00
N VAL A 106 -6.94 -15.02 6.65
CA VAL A 106 -7.02 -15.65 5.32
C VAL A 106 -8.41 -16.17 4.98
N PRO A 107 -9.04 -17.06 5.75
CA PRO A 107 -10.38 -17.57 5.41
C PRO A 107 -11.43 -16.48 5.43
N LEU A 108 -11.40 -15.54 6.39
CA LEU A 108 -12.34 -14.44 6.48
C LEU A 108 -12.22 -13.50 5.27
N ALA A 109 -11.01 -13.03 4.98
CA ALA A 109 -10.76 -12.14 3.85
C ALA A 109 -10.99 -12.83 2.49
N ALA A 110 -10.69 -14.12 2.37
CA ALA A 110 -10.97 -14.89 1.15
C ALA A 110 -12.48 -15.06 0.92
N PHE A 111 -13.24 -15.36 1.96
CA PHE A 111 -14.70 -15.47 1.89
C PHE A 111 -15.34 -14.16 1.43
N PHE A 112 -15.04 -13.06 2.10
CA PHE A 112 -15.57 -11.75 1.71
C PHE A 112 -15.04 -11.31 0.35
N GLY A 113 -13.77 -11.54 0.06
CA GLY A 113 -13.16 -11.25 -1.25
C GLY A 113 -13.85 -12.00 -2.40
N TYR A 114 -14.28 -13.25 -2.17
CA TYR A 114 -15.06 -14.01 -3.13
C TYR A 114 -16.45 -13.41 -3.37
N LEU A 115 -17.17 -13.02 -2.31
CA LEU A 115 -18.46 -12.37 -2.42
C LEU A 115 -18.36 -11.04 -3.18
N ILE A 116 -17.38 -10.19 -2.80
CA ILE A 116 -17.12 -8.92 -3.44
C ILE A 116 -16.75 -9.11 -4.91
N GLY A 117 -15.84 -10.04 -5.21
CA GLY A 117 -15.40 -10.31 -6.57
C GLY A 117 -16.56 -10.69 -7.49
N ASN A 118 -17.48 -11.52 -7.01
CA ASN A 118 -18.69 -11.89 -7.76
C ASN A 118 -19.64 -10.70 -7.96
N LEU A 119 -19.82 -9.86 -6.94
CA LEU A 119 -20.65 -8.65 -7.06
C LEU A 119 -20.05 -7.66 -8.05
N LEU A 120 -18.75 -7.37 -7.96
CA LEU A 120 -18.06 -6.46 -8.85
C LEU A 120 -18.04 -6.95 -10.31
N ASN A 121 -18.04 -8.27 -10.54
CA ASN A 121 -18.17 -8.81 -11.89
C ASN A 121 -19.50 -8.46 -12.56
N LYS A 122 -20.58 -8.31 -11.78
CA LYS A 122 -21.89 -7.88 -12.29
C LYS A 122 -21.94 -6.37 -12.59
N MET A 123 -21.04 -5.57 -12.00
CA MET A 123 -20.97 -4.10 -12.12
C MET A 123 -20.00 -3.66 -13.23
N LYS A 124 -20.16 -4.20 -14.43
CA LYS A 124 -19.23 -3.98 -15.58
C LYS A 124 -18.99 -2.48 -15.86
N GLY A 125 -17.73 -2.04 -15.72
CA GLY A 125 -17.31 -0.67 -15.95
C GLY A 125 -17.48 0.28 -14.74
N GLN A 126 -18.13 -0.16 -13.68
CA GLN A 126 -18.37 0.62 -12.46
C GLN A 126 -17.76 -0.05 -11.22
N GLU A 127 -16.78 -0.93 -11.41
CA GLU A 127 -16.20 -1.76 -10.35
C GLU A 127 -15.56 -0.92 -9.23
N MET A 128 -14.97 0.22 -9.55
CA MET A 128 -14.35 1.10 -8.56
C MET A 128 -15.41 1.73 -7.64
N ILE A 129 -16.48 2.26 -8.23
CA ILE A 129 -17.61 2.85 -7.49
C ILE A 129 -18.31 1.77 -6.68
N GLY A 130 -18.55 0.60 -7.28
CA GLY A 130 -19.13 -0.55 -6.61
C GLY A 130 -18.30 -1.01 -5.42
N GLY A 131 -16.97 -1.05 -5.55
CA GLY A 131 -16.05 -1.36 -4.47
C GLY A 131 -16.13 -0.38 -3.31
N LEU A 132 -16.28 0.91 -3.61
CA LEU A 132 -16.41 1.97 -2.61
C LEU A 132 -17.75 1.86 -1.85
N ILE A 133 -18.86 1.67 -2.56
CA ILE A 133 -20.18 1.46 -1.95
C ILE A 133 -20.22 0.19 -1.10
N LEU A 134 -19.64 -0.91 -1.59
CA LEU A 134 -19.56 -2.15 -0.83
C LEU A 134 -18.69 -1.99 0.42
N GLY A 135 -17.62 -1.18 0.36
CA GLY A 135 -16.81 -0.84 1.53
C GLY A 135 -17.61 -0.11 2.60
N TYR A 136 -18.42 0.89 2.23
CA TYR A 136 -19.29 1.60 3.17
C TYR A 136 -20.40 0.71 3.73
N PHE A 137 -21.03 -0.11 2.90
CA PHE A 137 -22.03 -1.06 3.37
C PHE A 137 -21.44 -2.07 4.37
N ALA A 138 -20.27 -2.63 4.06
CA ALA A 138 -19.56 -3.53 4.94
C ALA A 138 -19.16 -2.86 6.26
N ASN A 139 -18.80 -1.56 6.22
CA ASN A 139 -18.49 -0.80 7.43
C ASN A 139 -19.73 -0.72 8.36
N GLY A 140 -20.91 -0.50 7.81
CA GLY A 140 -22.16 -0.55 8.60
C GLY A 140 -22.39 -1.91 9.27
N LEU A 141 -22.18 -3.01 8.54
CA LEU A 141 -22.27 -4.37 9.10
C LEU A 141 -21.19 -4.63 10.15
N TYR A 142 -19.98 -4.17 9.90
CA TYR A 142 -18.86 -4.28 10.83
C TYR A 142 -19.14 -3.53 12.15
N GLN A 143 -19.67 -2.31 12.07
CA GLN A 143 -20.07 -1.54 13.25
C GLN A 143 -21.18 -2.24 14.03
N LEU A 144 -22.19 -2.78 13.36
CA LEU A 144 -23.24 -3.58 14.00
C LEU A 144 -22.64 -4.78 14.76
N LEU A 145 -21.66 -5.48 14.16
CA LEU A 145 -20.98 -6.62 14.76
C LEU A 145 -20.23 -6.21 16.05
N PHE A 146 -19.50 -5.12 16.02
CA PHE A 146 -18.67 -4.67 17.13
C PHE A 146 -19.46 -3.91 18.21
N LEU A 147 -20.52 -3.20 17.86
CA LEU A 147 -21.33 -2.46 18.83
C LEU A 147 -22.38 -3.34 19.52
N PHE A 148 -22.93 -4.33 18.80
CA PHE A 148 -24.09 -5.07 19.28
C PHE A 148 -23.85 -6.56 19.47
N ILE A 149 -23.12 -7.23 18.57
CA ILE A 149 -22.94 -8.68 18.64
C ILE A 149 -21.80 -9.03 19.60
N PHE A 150 -20.62 -8.43 19.42
CA PHE A 150 -19.48 -8.66 20.31
C PHE A 150 -19.64 -7.88 21.62
N GLY A 151 -19.42 -8.58 22.73
CA GLY A 151 -19.60 -8.04 24.08
C GLY A 151 -21.03 -8.11 24.61
N ASN A 152 -22.04 -8.33 23.76
CA ASN A 152 -23.43 -8.47 24.18
C ASN A 152 -23.99 -9.89 23.90
N LEU A 153 -24.13 -10.28 22.62
CA LEU A 153 -24.58 -11.62 22.24
C LEU A 153 -23.45 -12.65 22.37
N ILE A 154 -22.23 -12.28 22.02
CA ILE A 154 -21.03 -13.09 22.19
C ILE A 154 -20.19 -12.44 23.26
N PRO A 155 -20.15 -12.99 24.49
CA PRO A 155 -19.44 -12.38 25.60
C PRO A 155 -17.92 -12.33 25.31
N LEU A 156 -17.30 -11.20 25.64
CA LEU A 156 -15.86 -10.98 25.59
C LEU A 156 -15.36 -10.81 27.04
N ASN A 157 -14.36 -11.58 27.42
CA ASN A 157 -13.84 -11.64 28.79
C ASN A 157 -12.48 -10.94 28.95
N ALA A 158 -11.79 -10.65 27.84
CA ALA A 158 -10.48 -10.02 27.90
C ALA A 158 -10.58 -8.58 28.44
N PRO A 159 -9.73 -8.22 29.42
CA PRO A 159 -9.70 -6.87 29.96
C PRO A 159 -9.41 -5.83 28.87
N GLY A 160 -10.17 -4.74 28.84
CA GLY A 160 -9.96 -3.64 27.88
C GLY A 160 -10.63 -3.83 26.52
N LEU A 161 -11.21 -4.99 26.20
CA LEU A 161 -12.00 -5.18 24.98
C LEU A 161 -13.41 -4.61 25.09
N VAL A 162 -14.02 -4.72 26.25
CA VAL A 162 -15.36 -4.18 26.55
C VAL A 162 -15.27 -3.15 27.66
N ILE A 163 -15.96 -2.03 27.50
CA ILE A 163 -16.05 -1.00 28.55
C ILE A 163 -16.95 -1.52 29.67
N LYS A 164 -16.48 -1.51 30.91
CA LYS A 164 -17.26 -1.94 32.09
C LYS A 164 -18.56 -1.14 32.18
N GLY A 165 -19.68 -1.85 32.18
CA GLY A 165 -21.02 -1.25 32.25
C GLY A 165 -21.56 -0.71 30.92
N SER A 166 -20.93 -0.99 29.79
CA SER A 166 -21.38 -0.66 28.45
C SER A 166 -21.58 -1.90 27.59
N THR A 167 -22.30 -1.76 26.50
CA THR A 167 -22.46 -2.77 25.46
C THR A 167 -21.48 -2.51 24.30
N GLY A 168 -20.93 -3.56 23.72
CA GLY A 168 -20.03 -3.47 22.56
C GLY A 168 -18.55 -3.36 22.91
N VAL A 169 -17.76 -3.35 21.88
CA VAL A 169 -16.29 -3.32 21.95
C VAL A 169 -15.77 -1.90 22.20
N ALA A 170 -14.69 -1.76 22.97
CA ALA A 170 -14.05 -0.48 23.24
C ALA A 170 -13.66 0.26 21.95
N ASN A 171 -13.74 1.59 21.95
CA ASN A 171 -13.42 2.41 20.78
C ASN A 171 -11.96 2.29 20.35
N THR A 172 -11.06 2.04 21.28
CA THR A 172 -9.64 1.80 21.00
C THR A 172 -9.19 0.53 21.68
N ILE A 173 -8.59 -0.36 20.91
CA ILE A 173 -7.98 -1.60 21.42
C ILE A 173 -6.47 -1.36 21.50
N ASP A 174 -5.92 -1.50 22.69
CA ASP A 174 -4.48 -1.37 22.97
C ASP A 174 -3.79 -2.73 22.78
N LEU A 175 -2.83 -2.77 21.86
CA LEU A 175 -2.01 -3.95 21.58
C LEU A 175 -0.73 -4.02 22.44
N SER A 176 -0.48 -3.01 23.28
CA SER A 176 0.67 -3.00 24.19
C SER A 176 0.44 -3.77 25.49
N THR A 177 -0.79 -4.27 25.70
CA THR A 177 -1.16 -5.10 26.85
C THR A 177 -0.48 -6.49 26.77
N GLU A 178 -0.46 -7.21 27.89
CA GLU A 178 0.10 -8.57 27.95
C GLU A 178 -0.56 -9.57 26.97
N ARG A 179 -1.78 -9.28 26.49
CA ARG A 179 -2.52 -10.08 25.51
C ARG A 179 -2.36 -9.57 24.08
N GLY A 180 -1.66 -8.45 23.90
CA GLY A 180 -1.49 -7.82 22.59
C GLY A 180 -0.27 -8.30 21.82
N PHE A 181 -0.12 -7.78 20.62
CA PHE A 181 0.99 -8.10 19.73
C PHE A 181 1.63 -6.83 19.13
N LYS A 182 1.72 -5.76 19.94
CA LYS A 182 2.43 -4.53 19.55
C LYS A 182 3.88 -4.86 19.19
N TYR A 183 4.34 -4.31 18.07
CA TYR A 183 5.68 -4.50 17.52
C TYR A 183 6.13 -5.96 17.37
N ALA A 184 5.19 -6.93 17.39
CA ALA A 184 5.52 -8.34 17.30
C ALA A 184 6.41 -8.68 16.09
N LEU A 185 6.20 -8.00 14.98
CA LEU A 185 7.00 -8.14 13.76
C LEU A 185 8.21 -7.19 13.74
N ASP A 186 8.02 -5.95 14.18
CA ASP A 186 9.02 -4.90 14.07
C ASP A 186 10.20 -5.11 15.04
N ASP A 187 9.95 -5.65 16.23
CA ASP A 187 10.98 -5.89 17.24
C ASP A 187 11.75 -7.20 17.04
N LEU A 188 11.34 -8.05 16.09
CA LEU A 188 12.11 -9.26 15.77
C LEU A 188 13.53 -8.95 15.28
N TRP A 189 13.67 -7.90 14.49
CA TRP A 189 14.97 -7.44 14.02
C TRP A 189 14.87 -5.97 13.62
N ARG A 190 15.24 -5.11 14.54
CA ARG A 190 15.30 -3.66 14.34
C ARG A 190 16.75 -3.21 14.32
N VAL A 191 17.14 -2.46 13.31
CA VAL A 191 18.51 -1.94 13.14
C VAL A 191 18.46 -0.45 12.86
N ASP A 192 19.59 0.24 13.10
CA ASP A 192 19.77 1.62 12.64
C ASP A 192 19.79 1.70 11.11
N PHE A 193 19.49 2.88 10.58
CA PHE A 193 19.43 3.11 9.14
C PHE A 193 20.70 2.70 8.41
N GLY A 194 21.89 2.99 8.98
CA GLY A 194 23.16 2.65 8.36
C GLY A 194 23.36 1.16 8.19
N THR A 195 23.11 0.38 9.23
CA THR A 195 23.17 -1.08 9.18
C THR A 195 22.18 -1.63 8.17
N GLY A 196 20.95 -1.12 8.17
CA GLY A 196 19.91 -1.51 7.19
C GLY A 196 20.33 -1.20 5.75
N LEU A 197 20.92 -0.04 5.51
CA LEU A 197 21.45 0.36 4.19
C LEU A 197 22.58 -0.58 3.73
N TYR A 198 23.53 -0.91 4.61
CA TYR A 198 24.64 -1.82 4.25
C TYR A 198 24.12 -3.23 3.92
N ILE A 199 23.15 -3.74 4.68
CA ILE A 199 22.53 -5.03 4.40
C ILE A 199 21.82 -4.98 3.04
N LEU A 200 21.03 -3.96 2.76
CA LEU A 200 20.33 -3.80 1.48
C LEU A 200 21.29 -3.71 0.30
N CYS A 201 22.32 -2.86 0.40
CA CYS A 201 23.34 -2.70 -0.63
C CYS A 201 24.12 -4.00 -0.85
N GLY A 202 24.44 -4.73 0.22
CA GLY A 202 25.09 -6.03 0.15
C GLY A 202 24.26 -7.06 -0.58
N ILE A 203 22.96 -7.16 -0.26
CA ILE A 203 22.02 -8.07 -0.94
C ILE A 203 21.90 -7.72 -2.43
N LEU A 204 21.73 -6.44 -2.78
CA LEU A 204 21.63 -6.00 -4.17
C LEU A 204 22.89 -6.29 -4.97
N ALA A 205 24.06 -6.03 -4.40
CA ALA A 205 25.34 -6.34 -5.01
C ALA A 205 25.51 -7.86 -5.22
N LEU A 206 25.18 -8.66 -4.21
CA LEU A 206 25.24 -10.12 -4.28
C LEU A 206 24.30 -10.68 -5.37
N ILE A 207 23.04 -10.19 -5.43
CA ILE A 207 22.07 -10.57 -6.48
C ILE A 207 22.62 -10.20 -7.86
N ALA A 208 23.20 -9.01 -8.03
CA ALA A 208 23.79 -8.56 -9.29
C ALA A 208 24.94 -9.46 -9.74
N ILE A 209 25.84 -9.82 -8.80
CA ILE A 209 26.97 -10.72 -9.04
C ILE A 209 26.49 -12.13 -9.41
N VAL A 210 25.54 -12.69 -8.65
CA VAL A 210 24.97 -14.03 -8.95
C VAL A 210 24.29 -14.06 -10.32
N ASN A 211 23.54 -13.01 -10.68
CA ASN A 211 22.91 -12.90 -12.00
C ASN A 211 23.94 -12.77 -13.12
N PHE A 212 25.06 -12.10 -12.88
CA PHE A 212 26.17 -12.04 -13.80
C PHE A 212 26.82 -13.41 -14.00
N LEU A 213 27.16 -14.11 -12.93
CA LEU A 213 27.73 -15.46 -12.97
C LEU A 213 26.81 -16.47 -13.70
N ARG A 214 25.49 -16.31 -13.54
CA ARG A 214 24.47 -17.10 -14.26
C ARG A 214 24.23 -16.63 -15.71
N LYS A 215 25.04 -15.72 -16.25
CA LYS A 215 24.92 -15.12 -17.61
C LYS A 215 23.51 -14.53 -17.90
N LYS A 216 22.80 -14.09 -16.85
CA LYS A 216 21.48 -13.44 -16.98
C LYS A 216 21.56 -11.92 -17.04
N GLN A 217 22.72 -11.35 -16.77
CA GLN A 217 22.93 -9.90 -16.71
C GLN A 217 24.30 -9.53 -17.32
N ASP A 218 24.32 -8.41 -18.08
CA ASP A 218 25.54 -7.90 -18.67
C ASP A 218 26.48 -7.29 -17.64
N VAL A 219 27.78 -7.31 -17.92
CA VAL A 219 28.84 -6.68 -17.09
C VAL A 219 28.51 -5.23 -16.78
N LYS A 220 28.02 -4.47 -17.77
CA LYS A 220 27.69 -3.04 -17.60
C LYS A 220 26.58 -2.82 -16.56
N LYS A 221 25.52 -3.62 -16.60
CA LYS A 221 24.40 -3.52 -15.62
C LYS A 221 24.84 -3.94 -14.24
N THR A 222 25.63 -4.99 -14.12
CA THR A 222 26.19 -5.46 -12.84
C THR A 222 27.11 -4.39 -12.25
N GLY A 223 28.02 -3.84 -13.05
CA GLY A 223 28.93 -2.76 -12.62
C GLY A 223 28.19 -1.52 -12.13
N ILE A 224 27.11 -1.12 -12.83
CA ILE A 224 26.27 0.00 -12.39
C ILE A 224 25.61 -0.31 -11.04
N THR A 225 25.01 -1.50 -10.86
CA THR A 225 24.33 -1.85 -9.60
C THR A 225 25.30 -1.88 -8.42
N VAL A 226 26.44 -2.53 -8.59
CA VAL A 226 27.47 -2.59 -7.55
C VAL A 226 28.06 -1.19 -7.29
N GLY A 227 28.36 -0.43 -8.33
CA GLY A 227 28.88 0.94 -8.20
C GLY A 227 27.93 1.88 -7.47
N VAL A 228 26.64 1.82 -7.78
CA VAL A 228 25.61 2.60 -7.07
C VAL A 228 25.50 2.14 -5.59
N SER A 229 25.54 0.84 -5.32
CA SER A 229 25.50 0.33 -3.94
C SER A 229 26.70 0.83 -3.12
N VAL A 230 27.89 0.77 -3.69
CA VAL A 230 29.11 1.29 -3.03
C VAL A 230 29.03 2.81 -2.84
N ALA A 231 28.59 3.55 -3.87
CA ALA A 231 28.44 4.99 -3.77
C ALA A 231 27.46 5.41 -2.67
N LEU A 232 26.32 4.72 -2.53
CA LEU A 232 25.35 4.96 -1.45
C LEU A 232 25.96 4.71 -0.08
N CYS A 233 26.72 3.63 0.09
CA CYS A 233 27.41 3.34 1.34
C CYS A 233 28.45 4.42 1.68
N LEU A 234 29.22 4.92 0.69
CA LEU A 234 30.20 5.99 0.89
C LEU A 234 29.52 7.33 1.23
N ILE A 235 28.45 7.69 0.52
CA ILE A 235 27.67 8.90 0.79
C ILE A 235 27.12 8.88 2.22
N TYR A 236 26.64 7.72 2.69
CA TYR A 236 26.15 7.59 4.06
C TYR A 236 27.23 7.83 5.12
N GLN A 237 28.53 7.61 4.81
CA GLN A 237 29.61 7.89 5.76
C GLN A 237 29.81 9.37 6.04
N LEU A 238 29.29 10.26 5.19
CA LEU A 238 29.38 11.70 5.41
C LEU A 238 28.65 12.08 6.73
N PRO A 239 29.29 12.86 7.64
CA PRO A 239 28.70 13.20 8.94
C PRO A 239 27.33 13.86 8.82
N PHE A 240 27.14 14.74 7.83
CA PHE A 240 25.87 15.39 7.54
C PHE A 240 24.78 14.36 7.20
N VAL A 241 25.07 13.37 6.35
CA VAL A 241 24.10 12.34 5.95
C VAL A 241 23.77 11.42 7.12
N LYS A 242 24.77 11.03 7.93
CA LYS A 242 24.52 10.25 9.16
C LYS A 242 23.57 10.99 10.10
N ALA A 243 23.75 12.30 10.26
CA ALA A 243 22.88 13.11 11.11
C ALA A 243 21.43 13.16 10.62
N LEU A 244 21.20 13.14 9.29
CA LEU A 244 19.83 13.11 8.71
C LEU A 244 19.05 11.85 9.07
N PHE A 245 19.74 10.73 9.24
CA PHE A 245 19.12 9.43 9.49
C PHE A 245 19.37 8.89 10.90
N ALA A 246 19.94 9.70 11.81
CA ALA A 246 20.32 9.27 13.15
C ALA A 246 19.14 8.74 13.99
N MET A 247 17.92 9.27 13.75
CA MET A 247 16.70 8.85 14.46
C MET A 247 15.99 7.68 13.79
N VAL A 248 16.40 7.29 12.58
CA VAL A 248 15.70 6.28 11.78
C VAL A 248 16.13 4.88 12.21
N SER A 249 15.17 4.11 12.70
CA SER A 249 15.30 2.67 12.92
C SER A 249 14.48 1.90 11.89
N ILE A 250 15.09 0.87 11.30
CA ILE A 250 14.46 0.06 10.25
C ILE A 250 14.04 -1.29 10.84
N PRO A 251 12.72 -1.61 10.83
CA PRO A 251 12.24 -2.94 11.16
C PRO A 251 12.49 -3.87 9.95
N MET A 252 13.61 -4.58 9.97
CA MET A 252 14.10 -5.38 8.84
C MET A 252 13.10 -6.44 8.40
N VAL A 253 12.44 -7.11 9.34
CA VAL A 253 11.46 -8.17 9.02
C VAL A 253 10.25 -7.60 8.29
N THR A 254 9.74 -6.44 8.71
CA THR A 254 8.62 -5.76 8.04
C THR A 254 8.99 -5.34 6.62
N PHE A 255 10.17 -4.73 6.43
CA PHE A 255 10.66 -4.39 5.08
C PHE A 255 10.96 -5.62 4.23
N ALA A 256 11.43 -6.73 4.84
CA ALA A 256 11.60 -8.00 4.14
C ALA A 256 10.26 -8.57 3.65
N LEU A 257 9.18 -8.46 4.43
CA LEU A 257 7.83 -8.85 3.99
C LEU A 257 7.32 -7.97 2.84
N VAL A 258 7.57 -6.66 2.87
CA VAL A 258 7.25 -5.75 1.75
C VAL A 258 8.05 -6.17 0.49
N GLY A 259 9.34 -6.46 0.64
CA GLY A 259 10.19 -6.99 -0.43
C GLY A 259 9.69 -8.35 -0.95
N LEU A 260 9.30 -9.25 -0.06
CA LEU A 260 8.73 -10.56 -0.41
C LEU A 260 7.44 -10.40 -1.22
N LEU A 261 6.56 -9.45 -0.85
CA LEU A 261 5.35 -9.15 -1.61
C LEU A 261 5.70 -8.58 -3.00
N CYS A 262 6.73 -7.76 -3.13
CA CYS A 262 7.23 -7.31 -4.44
C CYS A 262 7.69 -8.50 -5.31
N VAL A 263 8.43 -9.46 -4.70
CA VAL A 263 8.86 -10.69 -5.38
C VAL A 263 7.66 -11.54 -5.76
N PHE A 264 6.70 -11.73 -4.83
CA PHE A 264 5.46 -12.46 -5.07
C PHE A 264 4.67 -11.87 -6.25
N ASN A 265 4.44 -10.54 -6.27
CA ASN A 265 3.78 -9.87 -7.38
C ASN A 265 4.50 -10.12 -8.72
N ASN A 266 5.83 -10.00 -8.74
CA ASN A 266 6.63 -10.25 -9.94
C ASN A 266 6.59 -11.73 -10.37
N ALA A 267 6.66 -12.65 -9.42
CA ALA A 267 6.59 -14.09 -9.67
C ALA A 267 5.21 -14.48 -10.20
N LEU A 268 4.14 -14.00 -9.53
CA LEU A 268 2.76 -14.25 -9.95
C LEU A 268 2.51 -13.74 -11.38
N MET A 269 3.01 -12.56 -11.72
CA MET A 269 2.88 -11.99 -13.07
C MET A 269 3.60 -12.81 -14.15
N ARG A 270 4.51 -13.71 -13.82
CA ARG A 270 5.18 -14.63 -14.74
C ARG A 270 4.44 -15.95 -14.90
N THR A 271 3.51 -16.28 -14.02
CA THR A 271 2.68 -17.50 -14.09
C THR A 271 1.58 -17.41 -15.13
N ARG A 272 0.92 -18.54 -15.43
CA ARG A 272 -0.27 -18.59 -16.29
C ARG A 272 -1.38 -17.66 -15.78
N LEU A 273 -1.60 -17.63 -14.46
CA LEU A 273 -2.61 -16.76 -13.83
C LEU A 273 -2.27 -15.28 -14.03
N GLY A 274 -1.03 -14.87 -13.86
CA GLY A 274 -0.60 -13.49 -14.09
C GLY A 274 -0.71 -13.07 -15.56
N GLN A 275 -0.48 -13.98 -16.50
CA GLN A 275 -0.73 -13.72 -17.93
C GLN A 275 -2.22 -13.56 -18.21
N GLN A 276 -3.09 -14.38 -17.60
CA GLN A 276 -4.54 -14.23 -17.68
C GLN A 276 -5.00 -12.87 -17.09
N PHE A 277 -4.45 -12.42 -15.96
CA PHE A 277 -4.73 -11.09 -15.41
C PHE A 277 -4.43 -9.99 -16.44
N ARG A 278 -3.26 -10.04 -17.08
CA ARG A 278 -2.90 -9.04 -18.11
C ARG A 278 -3.81 -9.11 -19.34
N ALA A 279 -4.14 -10.31 -19.82
CA ALA A 279 -5.01 -10.49 -20.97
C ALA A 279 -6.42 -9.91 -20.69
N VAL A 280 -6.99 -10.23 -19.54
CA VAL A 280 -8.30 -9.71 -19.08
C VAL A 280 -8.26 -8.20 -18.90
N GLY A 281 -7.18 -7.67 -18.29
CA GLY A 281 -7.01 -6.23 -18.07
C GLY A 281 -6.81 -5.43 -19.36
N GLN A 282 -6.23 -6.03 -20.40
CA GLN A 282 -6.07 -5.39 -21.70
C GLN A 282 -7.39 -5.34 -22.49
N ASN A 283 -8.03 -6.49 -22.67
CA ASN A 283 -9.28 -6.59 -23.39
C ASN A 283 -10.09 -7.84 -22.96
N ARG A 284 -11.19 -7.60 -22.24
CA ARG A 284 -12.06 -8.67 -21.72
C ARG A 284 -12.67 -9.53 -22.84
N THR A 285 -13.09 -8.89 -23.93
CA THR A 285 -13.73 -9.60 -25.05
C THR A 285 -12.74 -10.54 -25.72
N VAL A 286 -11.54 -10.05 -26.02
CA VAL A 286 -10.48 -10.86 -26.63
C VAL A 286 -10.06 -12.00 -25.71
N ALA A 287 -9.91 -11.73 -24.40
CA ALA A 287 -9.57 -12.76 -23.43
C ALA A 287 -10.64 -13.87 -23.37
N ASN A 288 -11.92 -13.49 -23.39
CA ASN A 288 -13.04 -14.45 -23.35
C ASN A 288 -13.07 -15.32 -24.63
N VAL A 289 -12.92 -14.72 -25.81
CA VAL A 289 -12.85 -15.46 -27.08
C VAL A 289 -11.65 -16.40 -27.14
N SER A 290 -10.54 -16.03 -26.45
CA SER A 290 -9.35 -16.88 -26.30
C SER A 290 -9.51 -18.00 -25.24
N GLY A 291 -10.72 -18.22 -24.71
CA GLY A 291 -11.02 -19.30 -23.76
C GLY A 291 -10.66 -19.00 -22.30
N ILE A 292 -10.32 -17.75 -21.97
CA ILE A 292 -10.04 -17.35 -20.58
C ILE A 292 -11.37 -17.04 -19.89
N ASN A 293 -11.62 -17.72 -18.76
CA ASN A 293 -12.76 -17.40 -17.91
C ASN A 293 -12.52 -16.07 -17.17
N VAL A 294 -12.99 -14.97 -17.78
CA VAL A 294 -12.78 -13.60 -17.31
C VAL A 294 -13.29 -13.40 -15.89
N ASP A 295 -14.47 -13.91 -15.57
CA ASP A 295 -15.11 -13.71 -14.26
C ASP A 295 -14.33 -14.41 -13.15
N LYS A 296 -13.92 -15.66 -13.38
CA LYS A 296 -13.08 -16.41 -12.42
C LYS A 296 -11.75 -15.72 -12.17
N VAL A 297 -11.08 -15.27 -13.22
CA VAL A 297 -9.77 -14.59 -13.14
C VAL A 297 -9.88 -13.30 -12.31
N ARG A 298 -10.94 -12.52 -12.51
CA ARG A 298 -11.20 -11.28 -11.78
C ARG A 298 -11.50 -11.53 -10.31
N VAL A 299 -12.34 -12.53 -10.01
CA VAL A 299 -12.64 -12.94 -8.61
C VAL A 299 -11.36 -13.34 -7.90
N ILE A 300 -10.50 -14.15 -8.53
CA ILE A 300 -9.21 -14.55 -7.92
C ILE A 300 -8.32 -13.33 -7.62
N ALA A 301 -8.26 -12.34 -8.51
CA ALA A 301 -7.49 -11.13 -8.28
C ALA A 301 -8.01 -10.34 -7.05
N ILE A 302 -9.33 -10.23 -6.89
CA ILE A 302 -9.94 -9.57 -5.73
C ILE A 302 -9.68 -10.38 -4.45
N VAL A 303 -9.86 -11.69 -4.45
CA VAL A 303 -9.62 -12.54 -3.28
C VAL A 303 -8.19 -12.38 -2.78
N ILE A 304 -7.20 -12.50 -3.68
CA ILE A 304 -5.79 -12.35 -3.30
C ILE A 304 -5.54 -10.93 -2.74
N SER A 305 -6.04 -9.89 -3.41
CA SER A 305 -5.89 -8.50 -2.98
C SER A 305 -6.53 -8.25 -1.60
N THR A 306 -7.70 -8.83 -1.32
CA THR A 306 -8.41 -8.67 -0.06
C THR A 306 -7.66 -9.38 1.09
N VAL A 307 -7.11 -10.57 0.86
CA VAL A 307 -6.26 -11.27 1.84
C VAL A 307 -4.97 -10.49 2.12
N LEU A 308 -4.29 -10.02 1.07
CA LEU A 308 -3.08 -9.21 1.22
C LEU A 308 -3.36 -7.88 1.93
N ALA A 309 -4.51 -7.26 1.69
CA ALA A 309 -4.91 -6.05 2.41
C ALA A 309 -5.17 -6.32 3.90
N GLY A 310 -5.75 -7.47 4.24
CA GLY A 310 -5.90 -7.90 5.63
C GLY A 310 -4.55 -8.08 6.33
N TRP A 311 -3.60 -8.74 5.68
CA TRP A 311 -2.24 -8.86 6.22
C TRP A 311 -1.55 -7.49 6.37
N GLY A 312 -1.73 -6.60 5.39
CA GLY A 312 -1.23 -5.23 5.47
C GLY A 312 -1.84 -4.44 6.64
N GLN A 313 -3.13 -4.66 6.96
CA GLN A 313 -3.77 -4.05 8.12
C GLN A 313 -3.19 -4.58 9.44
N LEU A 314 -2.89 -5.89 9.55
CA LEU A 314 -2.21 -6.42 10.75
C LEU A 314 -0.82 -5.83 10.91
N ILE A 315 -0.05 -5.68 9.83
CA ILE A 315 1.25 -4.99 9.85
C ILE A 315 1.09 -3.53 10.29
N PHE A 316 0.04 -2.84 9.84
CA PHE A 316 -0.26 -1.48 10.26
C PHE A 316 -0.57 -1.39 11.76
N VAL A 317 -1.49 -2.21 12.28
CA VAL A 317 -1.94 -2.10 13.67
C VAL A 317 -0.88 -2.55 14.66
N GLN A 318 -0.06 -3.56 14.35
CA GLN A 318 1.05 -3.96 15.21
C GLN A 318 2.11 -2.87 15.33
N ASN A 319 2.39 -2.13 14.24
CA ASN A 319 3.33 -1.00 14.25
C ASN A 319 2.78 0.20 15.04
N MET A 320 1.48 0.47 14.93
CA MET A 320 0.82 1.53 15.72
C MET A 320 0.71 1.20 17.20
N GLY A 321 0.64 -0.08 17.56
CA GLY A 321 0.49 -0.56 18.93
C GLY A 321 -0.92 -0.39 19.51
N SER A 322 -1.84 0.17 18.75
CA SER A 322 -3.28 0.25 19.06
C SER A 322 -4.05 0.51 17.77
N PHE A 323 -5.34 0.26 17.77
CA PHE A 323 -6.20 0.65 16.67
C PHE A 323 -7.57 1.12 17.13
N GLN A 324 -8.11 2.10 16.43
CA GLN A 324 -9.49 2.51 16.60
C GLN A 324 -10.40 1.43 16.01
N THR A 325 -11.22 0.83 16.85
CA THR A 325 -12.11 -0.27 16.46
C THR A 325 -12.98 0.10 15.28
N TYR A 326 -13.56 1.29 15.29
CA TYR A 326 -14.55 1.73 14.31
C TYR A 326 -13.98 2.56 13.15
N GLY A 327 -12.73 3.03 13.23
CA GLY A 327 -12.17 3.97 12.25
C GLY A 327 -10.88 3.53 11.54
N ALA A 328 -10.09 2.61 12.13
CA ALA A 328 -8.75 2.31 11.61
C ALA A 328 -8.73 1.66 10.22
N HIS A 329 -9.84 1.09 9.75
CA HIS A 329 -9.98 0.46 8.44
C HIS A 329 -10.60 1.39 7.38
N GLU A 330 -11.30 2.47 7.78
CA GLU A 330 -12.14 3.27 6.85
C GLU A 330 -11.36 3.88 5.69
N GLN A 331 -10.19 4.43 5.96
CA GLN A 331 -9.39 5.17 4.98
C GLN A 331 -8.38 4.30 4.22
N VAL A 332 -8.24 3.03 4.58
CA VAL A 332 -7.20 2.13 4.04
C VAL A 332 -7.27 2.02 2.52
N GLY A 333 -8.45 1.74 1.97
CA GLY A 333 -8.65 1.62 0.53
C GLY A 333 -8.40 2.94 -0.21
N LEU A 334 -8.85 4.05 0.37
CA LEU A 334 -8.74 5.36 -0.23
C LEU A 334 -7.28 5.85 -0.27
N TYR A 335 -6.57 5.75 0.86
CA TYR A 335 -5.17 6.20 0.94
C TYR A 335 -4.22 5.30 0.15
N ALA A 336 -4.43 3.99 0.17
CA ALA A 336 -3.65 3.08 -0.66
C ALA A 336 -3.91 3.32 -2.17
N GLY A 337 -5.17 3.60 -2.55
CA GLY A 337 -5.55 3.98 -3.91
C GLY A 337 -4.95 5.31 -4.33
N ALA A 338 -4.94 6.33 -3.46
CA ALA A 338 -4.28 7.59 -3.71
C ALA A 338 -2.77 7.42 -3.89
N ALA A 339 -2.14 6.68 -2.98
CA ALA A 339 -0.70 6.44 -3.02
C ALA A 339 -0.27 5.80 -4.36
N ILE A 340 -0.95 4.73 -4.80
CA ILE A 340 -0.55 4.05 -6.04
C ILE A 340 -0.72 4.96 -7.27
N LEU A 341 -1.74 5.83 -7.30
CA LEU A 341 -1.96 6.81 -8.38
C LEU A 341 -0.89 7.90 -8.39
N VAL A 342 -0.50 8.39 -7.22
CA VAL A 342 0.60 9.38 -7.05
C VAL A 342 1.90 8.83 -7.62
N GLY A 343 2.15 7.54 -7.49
CA GLY A 343 3.30 6.88 -8.07
C GLY A 343 3.24 6.69 -9.59
N GLY A 344 2.21 7.22 -10.25
CA GLY A 344 2.05 7.16 -11.71
C GLY A 344 1.41 5.87 -12.21
N ALA A 345 0.79 5.07 -11.34
CA ALA A 345 -0.06 3.98 -11.78
C ALA A 345 -1.34 4.52 -12.43
N SER A 346 -1.94 3.71 -13.30
CA SER A 346 -3.24 3.99 -13.88
C SER A 346 -4.25 2.92 -13.44
N ILE A 347 -5.52 3.13 -13.69
CA ILE A 347 -6.58 2.14 -13.40
C ILE A 347 -6.46 0.84 -14.23
N LYS A 348 -5.51 0.77 -15.18
CA LYS A 348 -5.25 -0.41 -16.04
C LYS A 348 -3.85 -0.97 -15.90
N LYS A 349 -2.92 -0.23 -15.31
CA LYS A 349 -1.51 -0.63 -15.21
C LYS A 349 -0.91 -0.14 -13.92
N ALA A 350 -0.35 -1.05 -13.15
CA ALA A 350 0.39 -0.77 -11.94
C ALA A 350 1.62 -1.67 -11.85
N THR A 351 2.67 -1.16 -11.20
CA THR A 351 3.93 -1.87 -10.97
C THR A 351 4.38 -1.69 -9.54
N ASN A 352 5.24 -2.59 -9.04
CA ASN A 352 5.80 -2.47 -7.69
C ASN A 352 6.52 -1.12 -7.49
N THR A 353 7.29 -0.67 -8.49
CA THR A 353 8.00 0.62 -8.42
C THR A 353 7.03 1.78 -8.25
N GLN A 354 5.95 1.81 -9.03
CA GLN A 354 4.91 2.85 -8.91
C GLN A 354 4.25 2.80 -7.53
N ALA A 355 3.95 1.61 -7.00
CA ALA A 355 3.35 1.47 -5.67
C ALA A 355 4.28 2.01 -4.57
N ILE A 356 5.58 1.67 -4.61
CA ILE A 356 6.56 2.14 -3.60
C ILE A 356 6.81 3.65 -3.73
N VAL A 357 7.08 4.16 -4.94
CA VAL A 357 7.30 5.60 -5.17
C VAL A 357 6.06 6.40 -4.74
N GLY A 358 4.88 5.92 -5.07
CA GLY A 358 3.62 6.55 -4.68
C GLY A 358 3.41 6.53 -3.17
N CYS A 359 3.73 5.41 -2.50
CA CYS A 359 3.68 5.33 -1.05
C CYS A 359 4.62 6.36 -0.40
N VAL A 360 5.85 6.50 -0.90
CA VAL A 360 6.81 7.50 -0.42
C VAL A 360 6.25 8.92 -0.57
N LEU A 361 5.85 9.30 -1.78
CA LEU A 361 5.41 10.68 -2.08
C LEU A 361 4.12 11.04 -1.34
N PHE A 362 3.15 10.11 -1.31
CA PHE A 362 1.88 10.33 -0.63
C PHE A 362 2.07 10.51 0.87
N HIS A 363 2.83 9.63 1.51
CA HIS A 363 3.07 9.74 2.95
C HIS A 363 4.03 10.88 3.32
N LEU A 364 4.96 11.26 2.46
CA LEU A 364 5.78 12.45 2.64
C LEU A 364 4.90 13.70 2.69
N LEU A 365 3.99 13.85 1.72
CA LEU A 365 3.04 14.95 1.73
C LEU A 365 2.14 14.92 2.96
N PHE A 366 1.70 13.74 3.37
CA PHE A 366 0.86 13.53 4.54
C PHE A 366 1.53 13.93 5.87
N ILE A 367 2.88 13.92 5.91
CA ILE A 367 3.67 14.42 7.05
C ILE A 367 3.79 15.94 6.98
N LEU A 368 4.07 16.48 5.80
CA LEU A 368 4.41 17.87 5.61
C LEU A 368 3.19 18.82 5.59
N ALA A 369 2.09 18.37 4.98
CA ALA A 369 0.92 19.21 4.68
C ALA A 369 0.27 19.83 5.93
N PRO A 370 0.05 19.13 7.06
CA PRO A 370 -0.57 19.73 8.23
C PRO A 370 0.25 20.89 8.80
N THR A 371 1.56 20.69 8.92
CA THR A 371 2.47 21.70 9.49
C THR A 371 2.70 22.86 8.51
N ALA A 372 2.82 22.56 7.22
CA ALA A 372 2.90 23.60 6.18
C ALA A 372 1.63 24.46 6.16
N GLY A 373 0.45 23.82 6.21
CA GLY A 373 -0.83 24.52 6.27
C GLY A 373 -0.97 25.38 7.52
N LYS A 374 -0.59 24.83 8.69
CA LYS A 374 -0.56 25.62 9.94
C LYS A 374 0.32 26.86 9.81
N ASN A 375 1.54 26.71 9.26
CA ASN A 375 2.47 27.83 9.15
C ASN A 375 2.03 28.87 8.10
N LEU A 376 1.33 28.44 7.04
CA LEU A 376 0.81 29.35 6.01
C LEU A 376 -0.44 30.10 6.45
N PHE A 377 -1.34 29.46 7.19
CA PHE A 377 -2.65 30.00 7.50
C PHE A 377 -2.83 30.36 8.99
N GLY A 378 -1.85 30.07 9.84
CA GLY A 378 -1.86 30.40 11.27
C GLY A 378 -2.73 29.50 12.15
N ASP A 379 -3.43 28.50 11.58
CA ASP A 379 -4.33 27.59 12.29
C ASP A 379 -4.03 26.13 12.00
N ALA A 380 -3.94 25.32 13.07
CA ALA A 380 -3.67 23.89 12.95
C ALA A 380 -4.83 23.09 12.32
N ALA A 381 -6.08 23.53 12.54
CA ALA A 381 -7.25 22.89 11.94
C ALA A 381 -7.24 23.08 10.41
N ILE A 382 -6.86 24.26 9.92
CA ILE A 382 -6.71 24.52 8.48
C ILE A 382 -5.61 23.61 7.90
N GLY A 383 -4.52 23.38 8.63
CA GLY A 383 -3.48 22.44 8.21
C GLY A 383 -3.98 21.00 8.02
N GLU A 384 -4.84 20.51 8.92
CA GLU A 384 -5.47 19.21 8.78
C GLU A 384 -6.47 19.17 7.60
N TYR A 385 -7.28 20.19 7.41
CA TYR A 385 -8.16 20.28 6.24
C TYR A 385 -7.37 20.35 4.92
N PHE A 386 -6.25 21.03 4.90
CA PHE A 386 -5.35 21.08 3.75
C PHE A 386 -4.82 19.70 3.38
N ARG A 387 -4.42 18.89 4.36
CA ARG A 387 -4.03 17.50 4.16
C ARG A 387 -5.14 16.65 3.55
N VAL A 388 -6.36 16.76 4.10
CA VAL A 388 -7.54 16.03 3.63
C VAL A 388 -7.92 16.46 2.22
N PHE A 389 -7.95 17.76 1.96
CA PHE A 389 -8.23 18.32 0.63
C PHE A 389 -7.26 17.83 -0.43
N ILE A 390 -5.95 17.85 -0.14
CA ILE A 390 -4.94 17.34 -1.05
C ILE A 390 -5.15 15.84 -1.31
N SER A 391 -5.41 15.04 -0.27
CA SER A 391 -5.58 13.59 -0.41
C SER A 391 -6.75 13.23 -1.35
N TYR A 392 -7.89 13.88 -1.19
CA TYR A 392 -9.05 13.66 -2.07
C TYR A 392 -8.87 14.33 -3.44
N GLY A 393 -8.31 15.54 -3.47
CA GLY A 393 -8.05 16.27 -4.71
C GLY A 393 -7.16 15.51 -5.68
N VAL A 394 -6.18 14.79 -5.16
CA VAL A 394 -5.29 13.94 -5.96
C VAL A 394 -6.01 12.78 -6.60
N ILE A 395 -6.84 12.08 -5.82
CA ILE A 395 -7.63 10.97 -6.37
C ILE A 395 -8.52 11.50 -7.49
N ALA A 396 -9.23 12.62 -7.25
CA ALA A 396 -10.08 13.25 -8.25
C ALA A 396 -9.27 13.64 -9.50
N LEU A 397 -8.12 14.31 -9.32
CA LEU A 397 -7.26 14.74 -10.42
C LEU A 397 -6.72 13.55 -11.24
N ALA A 398 -6.24 12.49 -10.56
CA ALA A 398 -5.74 11.30 -11.23
C ALA A 398 -6.83 10.61 -12.05
N LEU A 399 -8.06 10.55 -11.54
CA LEU A 399 -9.22 9.98 -12.25
C LEU A 399 -9.62 10.84 -13.46
N VAL A 400 -9.66 12.17 -13.31
CA VAL A 400 -9.95 13.11 -14.41
C VAL A 400 -8.89 13.03 -15.51
N MET A 401 -7.62 13.06 -15.16
CA MET A 401 -6.52 12.92 -16.14
C MET A 401 -6.59 11.59 -16.88
N HIS A 402 -6.98 10.50 -16.19
CA HIS A 402 -7.16 9.22 -16.83
C HIS A 402 -8.33 9.24 -17.82
N ALA A 403 -9.47 9.80 -17.43
CA ALA A 403 -10.63 9.95 -18.32
C ALA A 403 -10.29 10.78 -19.57
N TRP A 404 -9.57 11.89 -19.40
CA TRP A 404 -9.12 12.74 -20.53
C TRP A 404 -8.17 12.02 -21.47
N SER A 405 -7.23 11.23 -20.95
CA SER A 405 -6.30 10.45 -21.79
C SER A 405 -7.02 9.39 -22.61
N GLY A 406 -8.12 8.85 -22.14
CA GLY A 406 -9.00 7.93 -22.84
C GLY A 406 -9.76 8.58 -24.00
N VAL A 407 -10.26 9.81 -23.80
CA VAL A 407 -10.99 10.59 -24.81
C VAL A 407 -10.04 11.06 -25.93
N SER A 408 -8.84 11.52 -25.59
CA SER A 408 -7.84 11.99 -26.57
C SER A 408 -7.36 10.89 -27.51
N LYS A 409 -7.29 9.63 -27.06
CA LYS A 409 -6.93 8.48 -27.91
C LYS A 409 -8.03 8.09 -28.90
N LYS A 410 -9.32 8.33 -28.58
CA LYS A 410 -10.44 8.07 -29.48
C LYS A 410 -10.56 9.11 -30.61
N LYS A 411 -9.96 10.30 -30.46
CA LYS A 411 -10.03 11.40 -31.45
C LYS A 411 -8.92 11.39 -32.53
N LYS A 412 -7.95 10.46 -32.49
CA LYS A 412 -7.03 10.28 -33.63
C LYS A 412 -7.71 9.35 -34.64
N PRO A 413 -8.15 9.85 -35.80
CA PRO A 413 -8.60 8.97 -36.88
C PRO A 413 -7.41 8.10 -37.29
N ALA A 414 -7.69 6.83 -37.60
CA ALA A 414 -6.74 5.99 -38.31
C ALA A 414 -6.46 6.68 -39.64
N ASN A 415 -5.34 7.35 -39.77
CA ASN A 415 -4.85 7.73 -41.07
C ASN A 415 -4.41 6.44 -41.75
N ASN A 416 -5.11 6.13 -42.86
CA ASN A 416 -4.80 5.11 -43.81
C ASN A 416 -3.37 5.22 -44.32
#